data_57689b4b89814a6bb23d88c8b7e66b24
#
_entry.id   57689b4b89814a6bb23d88c8b7e66b24
#
_cell.length_a   1.000
_cell.length_b   1.000
_cell.length_c   1.000
_cell.angle_alpha   90.00
_cell.angle_beta   90.00
_cell.angle_gamma   90.00
#
_symmetry.space_group_name_H-M   'P 1'
#
loop_
_entity.id
_entity.type
_entity.pdbx_description
1 polymer ?
#
loop_
_entity_poly.entity_id
_entity_poly.type
_entity_poly.pdbx_seq_one_letter_code
_entity_poly.pdbx_strand_id
1 'polypeptide(L)'
;SDMASESIPPDVTVVPPLSIHDMTVAYQRKPVIWDIDYVAPAGKLVAIVGPNGAGKSTLINAALELIPRASGQVRFFGEPYRKQRHRVGYVPQRESVDWDFPVSALDVVVMGLYRKIGWCLPVLPRHRKTALAALDRVGMADYAHRQIRRLSGGQQQRVFLARALVQDADLYLMDEPFTGVDAATER
;
A
#
# COMPACT_ATOMS: atom_id res chain seq x y z
N SER A 1 43.15 22.51 25.09
CA SER A 1 42.55 21.48 24.23
C SER A 1 41.22 21.05 24.83
N ASP A 2 40.21 21.85 24.63
CA ASP A 2 38.83 21.52 25.01
C ASP A 2 38.16 20.75 23.86
N MET A 3 37.96 19.46 24.07
CA MET A 3 37.08 18.69 23.23
C MET A 3 35.63 18.94 23.72
N ALA A 4 34.95 19.81 22.97
CA ALA A 4 33.52 20.02 23.18
C ALA A 4 32.78 18.71 22.97
N SER A 5 32.17 18.21 24.03
CA SER A 5 31.20 17.11 23.97
C SER A 5 29.95 17.62 23.23
N GLU A 6 29.81 17.24 21.99
CA GLU A 6 28.57 17.41 21.26
C GLU A 6 27.48 16.61 21.98
N SER A 7 26.62 17.33 22.70
CA SER A 7 25.43 16.77 23.31
C SER A 7 24.47 16.33 22.19
N ILE A 8 24.27 15.02 22.04
CA ILE A 8 23.22 14.43 21.23
C ILE A 8 21.89 15.01 21.74
N PRO A 9 21.07 15.64 20.86
CA PRO A 9 19.78 16.14 21.29
C PRO A 9 18.89 14.98 21.78
N PRO A 10 18.02 15.23 22.78
CA PRO A 10 17.17 14.20 23.33
C PRO A 10 16.31 13.61 22.20
N ASP A 11 16.33 12.29 22.16
CA ASP A 11 15.60 11.40 21.28
C ASP A 11 14.17 11.89 21.06
N VAL A 12 13.92 12.47 19.92
CA VAL A 12 12.55 12.69 19.43
C VAL A 12 12.01 11.29 19.19
N THR A 13 11.20 10.81 20.08
CA THR A 13 10.55 9.50 19.98
C THR A 13 9.69 9.51 18.73
N VAL A 14 10.29 9.16 17.59
CA VAL A 14 9.59 9.10 16.31
C VAL A 14 8.57 7.97 16.42
N VAL A 15 7.28 8.34 16.41
CA VAL A 15 6.19 7.37 16.43
C VAL A 15 6.28 6.51 15.17
N PRO A 16 6.41 5.18 15.27
CA PRO A 16 6.56 4.33 14.11
C PRO A 16 5.30 4.35 13.23
N PRO A 17 5.46 4.36 11.89
CA PRO A 17 4.33 4.36 10.96
C PRO A 17 3.46 3.11 11.07
N LEU A 18 4.04 1.99 11.46
CA LEU A 18 3.33 0.72 11.70
C LEU A 18 3.97 0.00 12.87
N SER A 19 3.18 -0.44 13.83
CA SER A 19 3.60 -1.34 14.89
C SER A 19 2.60 -2.49 15.06
N ILE A 20 3.12 -3.70 15.17
CA ILE A 20 2.37 -4.93 15.34
C ILE A 20 2.89 -5.62 16.59
N HIS A 21 1.98 -6.00 17.49
CA HIS A 21 2.31 -6.71 18.73
C HIS A 21 1.45 -7.94 18.89
N ASP A 22 2.08 -9.09 19.12
CA ASP A 22 1.45 -10.38 19.43
C ASP A 22 0.31 -10.74 18.46
N MET A 23 0.44 -10.39 17.18
CA MET A 23 -0.62 -10.61 16.21
C MET A 23 -0.74 -12.07 15.83
N THR A 24 -1.93 -12.61 16.00
CA THR A 24 -2.32 -13.96 15.56
C THR A 24 -3.51 -13.87 14.64
N VAL A 25 -3.43 -14.55 13.51
CA VAL A 25 -4.51 -14.70 12.53
C VAL A 25 -4.78 -16.18 12.34
N ALA A 26 -6.02 -16.59 12.55
CA ALA A 26 -6.46 -17.96 12.37
C ALA A 26 -7.49 -18.05 11.24
N TYR A 27 -7.34 -19.04 10.39
CA TYR A 27 -8.30 -19.39 9.35
C TYR A 27 -8.93 -20.75 9.69
N GLN A 28 -10.25 -20.81 9.85
CA GLN A 28 -10.97 -22.03 10.22
C GLN A 28 -10.35 -22.76 11.45
N ARG A 29 -10.02 -22.02 12.50
CA ARG A 29 -9.36 -22.50 13.73
C ARG A 29 -7.92 -22.98 13.56
N LYS A 30 -7.31 -22.86 12.38
CA LYS A 30 -5.87 -23.12 12.20
C LYS A 30 -5.15 -21.78 12.15
N PRO A 31 -4.18 -21.52 13.04
CA PRO A 31 -3.38 -20.31 12.97
C PRO A 31 -2.54 -20.32 11.67
N VAL A 32 -2.63 -19.25 10.90
CA VAL A 32 -1.83 -19.01 9.70
C VAL A 32 -0.62 -18.15 10.05
N ILE A 33 -0.82 -17.22 10.97
CA ILE A 33 0.19 -16.33 11.53
C ILE A 33 -0.04 -16.31 13.03
N TRP A 34 1.03 -16.43 13.83
CA TRP A 34 0.94 -16.32 15.29
C TRP A 34 2.15 -15.61 15.88
N ASP A 35 1.88 -14.87 16.94
CA ASP A 35 2.88 -14.16 17.76
C ASP A 35 3.82 -13.27 16.93
N ILE A 36 3.28 -12.52 15.96
CA ILE A 36 4.06 -11.63 15.13
C ILE A 36 4.22 -10.27 15.84
N ASP A 37 5.49 -9.91 16.03
CA ASP A 37 5.92 -8.59 16.47
C ASP A 37 6.70 -7.91 15.35
N TYR A 38 6.34 -6.68 15.05
CA TYR A 38 7.00 -5.89 14.03
C TYR A 38 6.83 -4.39 14.27
N VAL A 39 7.89 -3.65 14.07
CA VAL A 39 7.86 -2.18 14.09
C VAL A 39 8.53 -1.66 12.82
N ALA A 40 7.79 -0.94 12.01
CA ALA A 40 8.31 -0.34 10.79
C ALA A 40 9.15 0.90 11.11
N PRO A 41 10.39 0.98 10.60
CA PRO A 41 11.18 2.21 10.72
C PRO A 41 10.61 3.31 9.83
N ALA A 42 10.59 4.54 10.34
CA ALA A 42 10.18 5.69 9.55
C ALA A 42 11.15 5.99 8.39
N GLY A 43 10.61 6.42 7.25
CA GLY A 43 11.40 6.85 6.10
C GLY A 43 12.20 5.75 5.41
N LYS A 44 11.84 4.48 5.60
CA LYS A 44 12.52 3.33 5.01
C LYS A 44 11.57 2.53 4.12
N LEU A 45 12.14 1.94 3.07
CA LEU A 45 11.51 0.89 2.32
C LEU A 45 11.80 -0.45 3.01
N VAL A 46 10.75 -1.19 3.35
CA VAL A 46 10.86 -2.50 3.97
C VAL A 46 10.16 -3.52 3.09
N ALA A 47 10.84 -4.63 2.80
CA ALA A 47 10.26 -5.73 2.03
C ALA A 47 10.03 -6.94 2.94
N ILE A 48 8.83 -7.52 2.85
CA ILE A 48 8.51 -8.82 3.46
C ILE A 48 8.65 -9.87 2.37
N VAL A 49 9.62 -10.76 2.56
CA VAL A 49 9.92 -11.80 1.57
C VAL A 49 9.62 -13.18 2.14
N GLY A 50 9.26 -14.09 1.27
CA GLY A 50 8.95 -15.47 1.61
C GLY A 50 8.27 -16.19 0.45
N PRO A 51 8.17 -17.52 0.48
CA PRO A 51 7.45 -18.26 -0.54
C PRO A 51 5.96 -17.92 -0.54
N ASN A 52 5.29 -18.15 -1.67
CA ASN A 52 3.83 -18.04 -1.75
C ASN A 52 3.17 -18.96 -0.72
N GLY A 53 2.16 -18.45 -0.01
CA GLY A 53 1.50 -19.18 1.07
C GLY A 53 2.18 -19.04 2.44
N ALA A 54 3.26 -18.24 2.58
CA ALA A 54 3.92 -17.98 3.86
C ALA A 54 3.17 -16.99 4.78
N GLY A 55 2.01 -16.50 4.38
CA GLY A 55 1.19 -15.58 5.18
C GLY A 55 1.47 -14.09 4.95
N LYS A 56 2.24 -13.71 3.94
CA LYS A 56 2.56 -12.30 3.64
C LYS A 56 1.29 -11.46 3.38
N SER A 57 0.43 -11.91 2.48
CA SER A 57 -0.84 -11.25 2.18
C SER A 57 -1.78 -11.25 3.38
N THR A 58 -1.79 -12.33 4.15
CA THR A 58 -2.56 -12.44 5.38
C THR A 58 -2.13 -11.41 6.41
N LEU A 59 -0.82 -11.19 6.57
CA LEU A 59 -0.28 -10.18 7.46
C LEU A 59 -0.77 -8.78 7.09
N ILE A 60 -0.65 -8.40 5.83
CA ILE A 60 -1.09 -7.09 5.32
C ILE A 60 -2.60 -6.93 5.48
N ASN A 61 -3.38 -7.92 5.08
CA ASN A 61 -4.84 -7.87 5.17
C ASN A 61 -5.34 -7.79 6.62
N ALA A 62 -4.69 -8.48 7.54
CA ALA A 62 -5.02 -8.40 8.96
C ALA A 62 -4.62 -7.05 9.57
N ALA A 63 -3.47 -6.50 9.19
CA ALA A 63 -3.04 -5.17 9.61
C ALA A 63 -4.01 -4.07 9.14
N LEU A 64 -4.54 -4.18 7.93
CA LEU A 64 -5.51 -3.27 7.35
C LEU A 64 -6.97 -3.55 7.76
N GLU A 65 -7.19 -4.47 8.69
CA GLU A 65 -8.52 -4.87 9.15
C GLU A 65 -9.44 -5.43 8.03
N LEU A 66 -8.86 -5.91 6.94
CA LEU A 66 -9.59 -6.56 5.84
C LEU A 66 -9.99 -7.99 6.19
N ILE A 67 -9.24 -8.63 7.09
CA ILE A 67 -9.56 -9.91 7.71
C ILE A 67 -9.43 -9.78 9.23
N PRO A 68 -10.22 -10.54 10.02
CA PRO A 68 -10.17 -10.45 11.47
C PRO A 68 -8.88 -11.04 12.03
N ARG A 69 -8.36 -10.41 13.08
CA ARG A 69 -7.30 -10.97 13.93
C ARG A 69 -7.93 -11.84 15.01
N ALA A 70 -7.29 -12.96 15.35
CA ALA A 70 -7.66 -13.74 16.52
C ALA A 70 -7.20 -13.04 17.82
N SER A 71 -6.02 -12.41 17.80
CA SER A 71 -5.46 -11.65 18.90
C SER A 71 -4.42 -10.65 18.42
N GLY A 72 -3.92 -9.83 19.33
CA GLY A 72 -2.86 -8.89 19.06
C GLY A 72 -3.34 -7.48 18.75
N GLN A 73 -2.38 -6.57 18.58
CA GLN A 73 -2.61 -5.17 18.38
C GLN A 73 -1.82 -4.64 17.18
N VAL A 74 -2.48 -3.84 16.35
CA VAL A 74 -1.86 -3.13 15.23
C VAL A 74 -2.14 -1.65 15.41
N ARG A 75 -1.09 -0.83 15.30
CA ARG A 75 -1.19 0.63 15.33
C ARG A 75 -0.48 1.24 14.14
N PHE A 76 -1.13 2.24 13.57
CA PHE A 76 -0.58 3.08 12.52
C PHE A 76 -0.33 4.47 13.09
N PHE A 77 0.91 4.93 13.05
CA PHE A 77 1.30 6.21 13.67
C PHE A 77 0.83 6.35 15.13
N GLY A 78 0.90 5.24 15.88
CA GLY A 78 0.49 5.17 17.27
C GLY A 78 -1.02 5.05 17.53
N GLU A 79 -1.85 5.00 16.49
CA GLU A 79 -3.31 5.01 16.55
C GLU A 79 -3.93 3.79 15.85
N PRO A 80 -5.19 3.44 16.13
CA PRO A 80 -5.91 2.43 15.36
C PRO A 80 -6.04 2.79 13.88
N TYR A 81 -6.02 1.78 13.00
CA TYR A 81 -6.10 1.96 11.54
C TYR A 81 -7.24 2.90 11.10
N ARG A 82 -8.43 2.74 11.65
CA ARG A 82 -9.60 3.55 11.29
C ARG A 82 -9.41 5.06 11.46
N LYS A 83 -8.52 5.48 12.37
CA LYS A 83 -8.20 6.90 12.60
C LYS A 83 -7.13 7.41 11.64
N GLN A 84 -6.29 6.53 11.12
CA GLN A 84 -5.12 6.88 10.32
C GLN A 84 -5.18 6.37 8.87
N ARG A 85 -6.29 5.78 8.46
CA ARG A 85 -6.42 5.17 7.13
C ARG A 85 -6.23 6.14 5.97
N HIS A 86 -6.43 7.44 6.18
CA HIS A 86 -6.15 8.48 5.19
C HIS A 86 -4.65 8.66 4.93
N ARG A 87 -3.78 8.22 5.85
CA ARG A 87 -2.32 8.26 5.75
C ARG A 87 -1.72 6.95 5.22
N VAL A 88 -2.55 5.93 5.01
CA VAL A 88 -2.12 4.60 4.59
C VAL A 88 -2.66 4.30 3.20
N GLY A 89 -1.75 4.07 2.26
CA GLY A 89 -2.05 3.59 0.92
C GLY A 89 -1.89 2.06 0.86
N TYR A 90 -2.72 1.41 0.07
CA TYR A 90 -2.67 -0.03 -0.14
C TYR A 90 -2.63 -0.37 -1.61
N VAL A 91 -1.66 -1.19 -2.01
CA VAL A 91 -1.57 -1.77 -3.35
C VAL A 91 -1.84 -3.27 -3.22
N PRO A 92 -3.05 -3.73 -3.62
CA PRO A 92 -3.42 -5.13 -3.50
C PRO A 92 -2.63 -5.99 -4.48
N GLN A 93 -2.57 -7.29 -4.18
CA GLN A 93 -2.14 -8.28 -5.15
C GLN A 93 -3.11 -8.30 -6.34
N ARG A 94 -2.57 -8.37 -7.57
CA ARG A 94 -3.33 -8.32 -8.80
C ARG A 94 -4.49 -9.34 -8.85
N GLU A 95 -4.25 -10.55 -8.40
CA GLU A 95 -5.22 -11.66 -8.43
C GLU A 95 -6.40 -11.47 -7.47
N SER A 96 -6.29 -10.55 -6.51
CA SER A 96 -7.34 -10.29 -5.52
C SER A 96 -8.42 -9.32 -6.00
N VAL A 97 -8.28 -8.77 -7.20
CA VAL A 97 -9.18 -7.75 -7.74
C VAL A 97 -10.03 -8.32 -8.88
N ASP A 98 -11.32 -8.11 -8.78
CA ASP A 98 -12.27 -8.45 -9.84
C ASP A 98 -12.15 -7.46 -10.99
N TRP A 99 -11.69 -7.96 -12.15
CA TRP A 99 -11.46 -7.19 -13.36
C TRP A 99 -12.58 -7.25 -14.37
N ASP A 100 -13.70 -7.87 -14.05
CA ASP A 100 -14.81 -8.01 -14.97
C ASP A 100 -15.53 -6.69 -15.22
N PHE A 101 -15.24 -5.68 -14.41
CA PHE A 101 -15.81 -4.36 -14.58
C PHE A 101 -15.09 -3.57 -15.69
N PRO A 102 -15.83 -3.00 -16.68
CA PRO A 102 -15.22 -2.33 -17.85
C PRO A 102 -14.78 -0.90 -17.50
N VAL A 103 -13.72 -0.76 -16.75
CA VAL A 103 -13.11 0.54 -16.40
C VAL A 103 -11.76 0.71 -17.09
N SER A 104 -11.42 1.96 -17.43
CA SER A 104 -10.11 2.31 -17.96
C SER A 104 -9.06 2.40 -16.85
N ALA A 105 -7.79 2.37 -17.24
CA ALA A 105 -6.68 2.63 -16.32
C ALA A 105 -6.83 3.99 -15.63
N LEU A 106 -7.24 5.02 -16.36
CA LEU A 106 -7.50 6.34 -15.79
C LEU A 106 -8.60 6.32 -14.73
N ASP A 107 -9.71 5.61 -15.00
CA ASP A 107 -10.81 5.49 -14.05
C ASP A 107 -10.36 4.83 -12.74
N VAL A 108 -9.54 3.80 -12.82
CA VAL A 108 -8.97 3.12 -11.64
C VAL A 108 -8.12 4.08 -10.81
N VAL A 109 -7.29 4.89 -11.45
CA VAL A 109 -6.46 5.88 -10.73
C VAL A 109 -7.30 6.98 -10.11
N VAL A 110 -8.33 7.47 -10.82
CA VAL A 110 -9.28 8.46 -10.29
C VAL A 110 -9.99 7.95 -9.03
N MET A 111 -10.28 6.66 -8.94
CA MET A 111 -10.85 6.07 -7.72
C MET A 111 -9.98 6.31 -6.47
N GLY A 112 -8.66 6.42 -6.63
CA GLY A 112 -7.75 6.79 -5.55
C GLY A 112 -7.95 8.20 -5.01
N LEU A 113 -8.62 9.08 -5.75
CA LEU A 113 -8.93 10.45 -5.35
C LEU A 113 -10.28 10.60 -4.62
N TYR A 114 -11.10 9.56 -4.56
CA TYR A 114 -12.47 9.67 -4.02
C TYR A 114 -12.51 10.15 -2.57
N ARG A 115 -11.54 9.81 -1.76
CA ARG A 115 -11.45 10.31 -0.38
C ARG A 115 -11.18 11.82 -0.32
N LYS A 116 -10.44 12.36 -1.29
CA LYS A 116 -10.14 13.80 -1.38
C LYS A 116 -11.28 14.58 -2.01
N ILE A 117 -11.98 13.98 -2.98
CA ILE A 117 -13.08 14.61 -3.70
C ILE A 117 -14.36 14.56 -2.86
N GLY A 118 -14.62 13.47 -2.13
CA GLY A 118 -15.87 13.17 -1.44
C GLY A 118 -16.86 12.36 -2.30
N TRP A 119 -17.69 11.57 -1.65
CA TRP A 119 -18.58 10.59 -2.28
C TRP A 119 -19.65 11.19 -3.19
N CYS A 120 -20.05 12.42 -2.90
CA CYS A 120 -21.15 13.09 -3.59
C CYS A 120 -20.69 14.18 -4.57
N LEU A 121 -19.39 14.38 -4.73
CA LEU A 121 -18.85 15.41 -5.60
C LEU A 121 -18.43 14.85 -6.95
N PRO A 122 -18.67 15.58 -8.05
CA PRO A 122 -18.29 15.12 -9.37
C PRO A 122 -16.77 15.14 -9.56
N VAL A 123 -16.30 14.21 -10.39
CA VAL A 123 -14.92 14.21 -10.87
C VAL A 123 -14.72 15.37 -11.83
N LEU A 124 -13.85 16.30 -11.46
CA LEU A 124 -13.53 17.48 -12.26
C LEU A 124 -12.34 17.20 -13.21
N PRO A 125 -12.16 18.01 -14.27
CA PRO A 125 -10.99 17.89 -15.15
C PRO A 125 -9.64 17.94 -14.43
N ARG A 126 -9.51 18.70 -13.35
CA ARG A 126 -8.32 18.77 -12.53
C ARG A 126 -7.97 17.41 -11.86
N HIS A 127 -8.99 16.64 -11.48
CA HIS A 127 -8.79 15.30 -10.90
C HIS A 127 -8.28 14.32 -11.95
N ARG A 128 -8.81 14.38 -13.17
CA ARG A 128 -8.31 13.58 -14.30
C ARG A 128 -6.88 13.95 -14.67
N LYS A 129 -6.53 15.23 -14.62
CA LYS A 129 -5.17 15.70 -14.84
C LYS A 129 -4.20 15.15 -13.79
N THR A 130 -4.58 15.15 -12.53
CA THR A 130 -3.79 14.56 -11.43
C THR A 130 -3.58 13.05 -11.65
N ALA A 131 -4.64 12.34 -12.03
CA ALA A 131 -4.56 10.91 -12.32
C ALA A 131 -3.67 10.61 -13.53
N LEU A 132 -3.75 11.39 -14.60
CA LEU A 132 -2.86 11.26 -15.77
C LEU A 132 -1.40 11.49 -15.40
N ALA A 133 -1.11 12.48 -14.57
CA ALA A 133 0.24 12.73 -14.08
C ALA A 133 0.80 11.56 -13.28
N ALA A 134 -0.03 10.91 -12.46
CA ALA A 134 0.35 9.71 -11.73
C ALA A 134 0.61 8.51 -12.66
N LEU A 135 -0.20 8.32 -13.69
CA LEU A 135 0.03 7.31 -14.73
C LEU A 135 1.33 7.56 -15.48
N ASP A 136 1.63 8.80 -15.79
CA ASP A 136 2.89 9.17 -16.46
C ASP A 136 4.11 8.83 -15.59
N ARG A 137 4.04 9.07 -14.28
CA ARG A 137 5.10 8.71 -13.34
C ARG A 137 5.44 7.22 -13.29
N VAL A 138 4.50 6.37 -13.60
CA VAL A 138 4.68 4.91 -13.67
C VAL A 138 4.85 4.39 -15.11
N GLY A 139 4.99 5.28 -16.09
CA GLY A 139 5.19 4.92 -17.50
C GLY A 139 3.94 4.39 -18.19
N MET A 140 2.75 4.78 -17.73
CA MET A 140 1.46 4.25 -18.22
C MET A 140 0.56 5.30 -18.88
N ALA A 141 1.10 6.49 -19.19
CA ALA A 141 0.30 7.58 -19.78
C ALA A 141 -0.40 7.17 -21.08
N ASP A 142 0.28 6.44 -21.96
CA ASP A 142 -0.26 6.00 -23.27
C ASP A 142 -1.38 4.95 -23.13
N TYR A 143 -1.53 4.35 -21.96
CA TYR A 143 -2.52 3.32 -21.66
C TYR A 143 -3.71 3.84 -20.85
N ALA A 144 -3.77 5.13 -20.60
CA ALA A 144 -4.76 5.74 -19.71
C ALA A 144 -6.21 5.40 -20.07
N HIS A 145 -6.53 5.32 -21.35
CA HIS A 145 -7.88 5.06 -21.85
C HIS A 145 -8.15 3.59 -22.18
N ARG A 146 -7.16 2.70 -21.98
CA ARG A 146 -7.36 1.26 -22.17
C ARG A 146 -8.10 0.67 -20.97
N GLN A 147 -8.94 -0.33 -21.27
CA GLN A 147 -9.59 -1.11 -20.22
C GLN A 147 -8.55 -1.85 -19.39
N ILE A 148 -8.68 -1.79 -18.08
CA ILE A 148 -7.72 -2.39 -17.15
C ILE A 148 -7.52 -3.89 -17.41
N ARG A 149 -8.59 -4.63 -17.72
CA ARG A 149 -8.55 -6.06 -18.03
C ARG A 149 -7.71 -6.42 -19.26
N ARG A 150 -7.49 -5.48 -20.18
CA ARG A 150 -6.69 -5.66 -21.39
C ARG A 150 -5.20 -5.40 -21.20
N LEU A 151 -4.82 -4.90 -20.05
CA LEU A 151 -3.44 -4.66 -19.69
C LEU A 151 -2.76 -5.95 -19.23
N SER A 152 -1.44 -6.03 -19.46
CA SER A 152 -0.62 -7.11 -18.89
C SER A 152 -0.62 -7.04 -17.36
N GLY A 153 -0.18 -8.11 -16.70
CA GLY A 153 -0.10 -8.13 -15.26
C GLY A 153 0.78 -7.05 -14.66
N GLY A 154 1.95 -6.83 -15.24
CA GLY A 154 2.85 -5.77 -14.81
C GLY A 154 2.27 -4.38 -15.06
N GLN A 155 1.56 -4.18 -16.16
CA GLN A 155 0.87 -2.93 -16.46
C GLN A 155 -0.26 -2.66 -15.48
N GLN A 156 -1.08 -3.65 -15.17
CA GLN A 156 -2.12 -3.53 -14.15
C GLN A 156 -1.53 -3.14 -12.78
N GLN A 157 -0.42 -3.77 -12.39
CA GLN A 157 0.26 -3.45 -11.14
C GLN A 157 0.77 -2.00 -11.12
N ARG A 158 1.28 -1.48 -12.22
CA ARG A 158 1.66 -0.06 -12.33
C ARG A 158 0.46 0.87 -12.20
N VAL A 159 -0.68 0.52 -12.76
CA VAL A 159 -1.92 1.29 -12.59
C VAL A 159 -2.35 1.33 -11.13
N PHE A 160 -2.26 0.22 -10.40
CA PHE A 160 -2.52 0.22 -8.95
C PHE A 160 -1.53 1.06 -8.17
N LEU A 161 -0.26 1.04 -8.56
CA LEU A 161 0.73 1.91 -7.95
C LEU A 161 0.37 3.39 -8.18
N ALA A 162 -0.03 3.76 -9.39
CA ALA A 162 -0.49 5.12 -9.69
C ALA A 162 -1.70 5.51 -8.84
N ARG A 163 -2.67 4.60 -8.66
CA ARG A 163 -3.82 4.81 -7.77
C ARG A 163 -3.40 5.08 -6.32
N ALA A 164 -2.43 4.35 -5.82
CA ALA A 164 -1.90 4.58 -4.49
C ALA A 164 -1.17 5.93 -4.39
N LEU A 165 -0.40 6.32 -5.42
CA LEU A 165 0.32 7.60 -5.45
C LEU A 165 -0.61 8.81 -5.38
N VAL A 166 -1.78 8.79 -6.01
CA VAL A 166 -2.74 9.93 -5.94
C VAL A 166 -3.39 10.06 -4.57
N GLN A 167 -3.38 9.04 -3.75
CA GLN A 167 -3.84 9.10 -2.36
C GLN A 167 -2.92 9.96 -1.48
N ASP A 168 -1.66 10.14 -1.89
CA ASP A 168 -0.65 10.92 -1.17
C ASP A 168 -0.53 10.50 0.30
N ALA A 169 -0.36 9.20 0.52
CA ALA A 169 -0.26 8.61 1.83
C ALA A 169 1.17 8.73 2.41
N ASP A 170 1.28 8.65 3.73
CA ASP A 170 2.57 8.66 4.44
C ASP A 170 3.19 7.26 4.57
N LEU A 171 2.36 6.23 4.45
CA LEU A 171 2.76 4.82 4.47
C LEU A 171 2.08 4.07 3.34
N TYR A 172 2.83 3.28 2.58
CA TYR A 172 2.30 2.40 1.55
C TYR A 172 2.56 0.95 1.91
N LEU A 173 1.50 0.14 1.94
CA LEU A 173 1.58 -1.31 2.04
C LEU A 173 1.32 -1.92 0.67
N MET A 174 2.27 -2.72 0.18
CA MET A 174 2.22 -3.31 -1.15
C MET A 174 2.32 -4.83 -1.02
N ASP A 175 1.37 -5.53 -1.66
CA ASP A 175 1.36 -6.97 -1.73
C ASP A 175 1.87 -7.40 -3.12
N GLU A 176 3.08 -7.98 -3.16
CA GLU A 176 3.77 -8.44 -4.37
C GLU A 176 3.80 -7.42 -5.53
N PRO A 177 4.30 -6.17 -5.29
CA PRO A 177 4.16 -5.08 -6.26
C PRO A 177 4.92 -5.29 -7.57
N PHE A 178 5.86 -6.24 -7.61
CA PHE A 178 6.79 -6.47 -8.73
C PHE A 178 6.70 -7.87 -9.34
N THR A 179 5.70 -8.68 -9.00
CA THR A 179 5.45 -9.95 -9.70
C THR A 179 5.03 -9.67 -11.14
N GLY A 180 5.88 -10.05 -12.11
CA GLY A 180 5.66 -9.81 -13.53
C GLY A 180 6.44 -8.63 -14.12
N VAL A 181 7.34 -8.00 -13.39
CA VAL A 181 8.45 -7.26 -13.97
C VAL A 181 9.42 -8.33 -14.48
N ASP A 182 9.30 -8.62 -15.77
CA ASP A 182 10.08 -9.63 -16.44
C ASP A 182 11.58 -9.44 -16.20
N ALA A 183 12.26 -10.56 -15.99
CA ALA A 183 13.71 -10.71 -16.09
C ALA A 183 14.32 -10.27 -17.46
N ALA A 184 13.55 -9.58 -18.28
CA ALA A 184 13.94 -9.04 -19.58
C ALA A 184 14.66 -7.67 -19.49
N THR A 185 14.81 -7.10 -18.30
CA THR A 185 15.51 -5.81 -18.11
C THR A 185 16.94 -5.99 -17.57
N GLU A 186 17.39 -7.22 -17.38
CA GLU A 186 18.79 -7.54 -17.05
C GLU A 186 19.53 -8.08 -18.30
N ARG A 187 19.65 -7.25 -19.35
CA ARG A 187 20.68 -7.44 -20.40
C ARG A 187 21.17 -6.09 -20.89
#